data_1cb2556c4bc8122d01787a9f1ddf08aa
#
_entry.id   1cb2556c4bc8122d01787a9f1ddf08aa
#
_cell.length_a   1.000
_cell.length_b   1.000
_cell.length_c   1.000
_cell.angle_alpha   90.00
_cell.angle_beta   90.00
_cell.angle_gamma   90.00
#
_symmetry.space_group_name_H-M   'P 1'
#
loop_
_entity.id
_entity.type
_entity.pdbx_description
1 polymer ?
#
loop_
_entity_poly.entity_id
_entity_poly.type
_entity_poly.pdbx_seq_one_letter_code
_entity_poly.pdbx_strand_id
1 'polypeptide(L)'
;MILKLVHCLVALTGLIFAKPYQQQQAVLAPSQDVPLRDIHIGDINFIHTTDTHGWLGSHLSQNDYDADWGDFVAFVDILREKILQQSRDVIVIDTGDKRDGNGLSDATWPPGLRSSEIFNMMDYDLLTLGNHELYTAESAILEYRGTSQSSKFKDKYVCSNVEFIEDDGTRVPFGNKYITFETPIMKQRVLALSFLFSFQRANNRAIVTPPLEEITQKSWFQNMVETKREEEIDLIIVFGHLPATDPTEREMHKIHALIRKYYPNTVIQYFGGHTHIRDFVQLDSKSTCLQSGRFAETVGFLSINMTDPVDAESPIFSRRYIDFNKEAFKYHLSKLGHDSNVPVSTKKGKTISRLVNDLRHELNLNEKLGYIPQTYYVSTRPLNSEENLYHLITHKILPNLIPPKNYEPSMSRFILINTGSVRYDLYKGPFTKDTEYIVMPFNNDWRFITVPLVVASRVETYLNKGPVIASLGIPSSSHHKQHFGGFQKCPFINNPNLSEGYTTEDDFGCHGDDTPHNSQREYDIPNVVQCKEVKKVQEEEADPSKMVHVIFYSFMELDILNAVNSIINDLGLRMENLTTNDCSHYGGDSTKKLLRDYFSQF
;
A
#
# COMPACT_ATOMS: atom_id res chain seq x y z
N MET A 1 -17.35 71.66 -35.81
CA MET A 1 -16.05 71.04 -35.69
C MET A 1 -16.12 70.17 -34.47
N ILE A 2 -16.38 68.94 -34.69
CA ILE A 2 -16.87 68.00 -33.66
C ILE A 2 -15.76 66.99 -33.38
N LEU A 3 -15.30 67.01 -32.14
CA LEU A 3 -14.33 66.04 -31.59
C LEU A 3 -15.09 64.73 -31.28
N LYS A 4 -14.75 63.63 -31.94
CA LYS A 4 -15.25 62.30 -31.57
C LYS A 4 -14.32 61.67 -30.54
N LEU A 5 -14.81 61.48 -29.32
CA LEU A 5 -14.20 60.62 -28.31
C LEU A 5 -14.39 59.17 -28.70
N VAL A 6 -13.31 58.47 -28.88
CA VAL A 6 -13.30 57.00 -28.99
C VAL A 6 -13.05 56.44 -27.59
N HIS A 7 -14.08 55.79 -27.00
CA HIS A 7 -13.93 55.04 -25.78
C HIS A 7 -13.33 53.67 -26.11
N CYS A 8 -12.08 53.45 -25.71
CA CYS A 8 -11.52 52.11 -25.62
C CYS A 8 -12.05 51.45 -24.35
N LEU A 9 -12.98 50.51 -24.53
CA LEU A 9 -13.34 49.55 -23.48
C LEU A 9 -12.20 48.54 -23.35
N VAL A 10 -11.37 48.66 -22.37
CA VAL A 10 -10.46 47.60 -21.93
C VAL A 10 -11.27 46.63 -21.11
N ALA A 11 -11.64 45.54 -21.73
CA ALA A 11 -12.18 44.40 -21.01
C ALA A 11 -11.07 43.80 -20.13
N LEU A 12 -11.06 44.11 -18.84
CA LEU A 12 -10.32 43.34 -17.86
C LEU A 12 -10.99 41.97 -17.75
N THR A 13 -10.50 41.00 -18.50
CA THR A 13 -10.72 39.59 -18.18
C THR A 13 -9.91 39.28 -16.95
N GLY A 14 -10.56 39.42 -15.80
CA GLY A 14 -10.03 38.89 -14.56
C GLY A 14 -9.84 37.38 -14.72
N LEU A 15 -8.60 36.93 -14.80
CA LEU A 15 -8.22 35.55 -14.55
C LEU A 15 -8.62 35.23 -13.12
N ILE A 16 -9.82 34.69 -12.96
CA ILE A 16 -10.22 34.02 -11.71
C ILE A 16 -9.31 32.78 -11.66
N PHE A 17 -8.23 32.88 -10.92
CA PHE A 17 -7.53 31.71 -10.42
C PHE A 17 -8.55 30.97 -9.56
N ALA A 18 -9.19 29.95 -10.12
CA ALA A 18 -9.98 29.03 -9.34
C ALA A 18 -9.02 28.45 -8.27
N LYS A 19 -9.24 28.82 -7.01
CA LYS A 19 -8.60 28.11 -5.91
C LYS A 19 -8.87 26.63 -6.13
N PRO A 20 -7.89 25.73 -5.95
CA PRO A 20 -8.16 24.30 -6.02
C PRO A 20 -9.34 24.01 -5.11
N TYR A 21 -10.34 23.33 -5.66
CA TYR A 21 -11.56 22.99 -4.95
C TYR A 21 -11.15 22.03 -3.82
N GLN A 22 -10.99 22.54 -2.61
CA GLN A 22 -10.89 21.72 -1.42
C GLN A 22 -12.26 21.17 -1.14
N GLN A 23 -12.41 19.88 -1.27
CA GLN A 23 -13.62 19.19 -0.90
C GLN A 23 -13.78 19.32 0.62
N GLN A 24 -14.65 20.20 1.06
CA GLN A 24 -15.11 20.25 2.43
C GLN A 24 -16.00 19.01 2.69
N GLN A 25 -15.38 17.88 2.98
CA GLN A 25 -16.03 17.04 3.98
C GLN A 25 -15.97 17.83 5.28
N ALA A 26 -17.04 17.77 6.06
CA ALA A 26 -17.01 18.27 7.43
C ALA A 26 -16.17 17.32 8.28
N VAL A 27 -14.88 17.26 7.98
CA VAL A 27 -13.89 16.71 8.89
C VAL A 27 -13.76 17.74 9.97
N LEU A 28 -14.18 17.39 11.17
CA LEU A 28 -13.90 18.17 12.35
C LEU A 28 -12.38 18.31 12.38
N ALA A 29 -11.89 19.54 12.27
CA ALA A 29 -10.48 19.81 12.51
C ALA A 29 -10.07 19.07 13.79
N PRO A 30 -8.86 18.48 13.87
CA PRO A 30 -8.38 17.86 15.09
C PRO A 30 -8.74 18.77 16.23
N SER A 31 -9.51 18.28 17.20
CA SER A 31 -9.98 19.14 18.26
C SER A 31 -8.75 19.68 18.97
N GLN A 32 -8.60 20.98 19.08
CA GLN A 32 -7.47 21.64 19.76
C GLN A 32 -7.30 21.17 21.23
N ASP A 33 -8.25 20.37 21.71
CA ASP A 33 -8.33 19.87 23.09
C ASP A 33 -7.73 18.44 23.27
N VAL A 34 -7.33 17.73 22.20
CA VAL A 34 -6.70 16.42 22.33
C VAL A 34 -5.20 16.56 22.13
N PRO A 35 -4.40 16.41 23.20
CA PRO A 35 -2.95 16.58 23.08
C PRO A 35 -2.36 15.45 22.23
N LEU A 36 -1.54 15.83 21.27
CA LEU A 36 -0.67 14.91 20.55
C LEU A 36 0.30 14.23 21.53
N ARG A 37 0.68 13.01 21.25
CA ARG A 37 1.59 12.21 22.07
C ARG A 37 3.00 12.32 21.54
N ASP A 38 3.94 12.56 22.44
CA ASP A 38 5.34 12.78 22.11
C ASP A 38 6.00 11.50 21.53
N ILE A 39 6.99 11.67 20.67
CA ILE A 39 7.96 10.64 20.35
C ILE A 39 9.00 10.56 21.46
N HIS A 40 9.53 9.35 21.70
CA HIS A 40 10.62 9.12 22.66
C HIS A 40 11.92 8.88 21.91
N ILE A 41 12.92 9.72 22.15
CA ILE A 41 14.22 9.60 21.52
C ILE A 41 15.06 8.59 22.31
N GLY A 42 15.49 7.51 21.63
CA GLY A 42 16.40 6.50 22.16
C GLY A 42 17.84 6.67 21.66
N ASP A 43 18.67 5.68 21.94
CA ASP A 43 20.04 5.65 21.43
C ASP A 43 20.07 5.55 19.91
N ILE A 44 19.21 4.72 19.33
CA ILE A 44 19.02 4.58 17.89
C ILE A 44 17.54 4.83 17.59
N ASN A 45 17.28 5.67 16.60
CA ASN A 45 15.94 6.06 16.19
C ASN A 45 15.70 5.69 14.73
N PHE A 46 14.49 5.29 14.42
CA PHE A 46 14.10 4.88 13.07
C PHE A 46 12.91 5.73 12.59
N ILE A 47 12.97 6.10 11.33
CA ILE A 47 11.85 6.68 10.60
C ILE A 47 11.51 5.70 9.49
N HIS A 48 10.27 5.25 9.44
CA HIS A 48 9.84 4.19 8.54
C HIS A 48 8.66 4.61 7.68
N THR A 49 8.78 4.36 6.38
CA THR A 49 7.69 4.43 5.40
C THR A 49 7.52 3.08 4.70
N THR A 50 6.32 2.81 4.23
CA THR A 50 5.95 1.62 3.48
C THR A 50 4.71 1.89 2.65
N ASP A 51 4.48 1.10 1.60
CA ASP A 51 3.21 1.08 0.86
C ASP A 51 2.74 2.48 0.44
N THR A 52 3.66 3.31 -0.04
CA THR A 52 3.34 4.69 -0.44
C THR A 52 2.45 4.76 -1.68
N HIS A 53 2.49 3.75 -2.55
CA HIS A 53 1.60 3.57 -3.71
C HIS A 53 1.39 4.85 -4.55
N GLY A 54 2.45 5.65 -4.72
CA GLY A 54 2.40 6.88 -5.51
C GLY A 54 1.80 8.10 -4.82
N TRP A 55 1.38 7.99 -3.55
CA TRP A 55 0.80 9.10 -2.78
C TRP A 55 1.87 10.10 -2.33
N LEU A 56 2.48 10.79 -3.30
CA LEU A 56 3.47 11.83 -3.05
C LEU A 56 2.85 13.23 -2.88
N GLY A 57 1.58 13.40 -3.24
CA GLY A 57 0.79 14.58 -2.96
C GLY A 57 -0.01 14.42 -1.66
N SER A 58 -0.51 15.53 -1.12
CA SER A 58 -1.45 15.50 -0.01
C SER A 58 -2.77 14.82 -0.41
N HIS A 59 -3.48 14.27 0.56
CA HIS A 59 -4.80 13.68 0.37
C HIS A 59 -5.85 14.77 0.17
N LEU A 60 -6.31 14.96 -1.07
CA LEU A 60 -7.21 16.07 -1.41
C LEU A 60 -8.62 15.91 -0.81
N SER A 61 -9.01 14.68 -0.47
CA SER A 61 -10.32 14.37 0.10
C SER A 61 -10.30 14.11 1.61
N GLN A 62 -9.12 14.19 2.24
CA GLN A 62 -8.93 13.93 3.67
C GLN A 62 -7.99 14.98 4.26
N ASN A 63 -8.55 15.91 5.00
CA ASN A 63 -7.77 17.02 5.59
C ASN A 63 -6.79 16.57 6.68
N ASP A 64 -6.99 15.38 7.25
CA ASP A 64 -6.10 14.80 8.27
C ASP A 64 -4.73 14.40 7.72
N TYR A 65 -4.59 14.29 6.38
CA TYR A 65 -3.35 13.94 5.69
C TYR A 65 -2.98 15.03 4.67
N ASP A 66 -2.75 16.24 5.15
CA ASP A 66 -2.54 17.44 4.34
C ASP A 66 -1.08 17.69 3.94
N ALA A 67 -0.14 16.88 4.42
CA ALA A 67 1.26 16.96 4.02
C ALA A 67 1.50 16.31 2.65
N ASP A 68 2.45 16.86 1.89
CA ASP A 68 2.99 16.24 0.69
C ASP A 68 4.40 15.64 0.96
N TRP A 69 4.98 15.01 -0.06
CA TRP A 69 6.30 14.39 0.05
C TRP A 69 7.42 15.40 0.35
N GLY A 70 7.27 16.64 -0.07
CA GLY A 70 8.23 17.71 0.26
C GLY A 70 8.12 18.16 1.71
N ASP A 71 6.91 18.21 2.28
CA ASP A 71 6.70 18.48 3.69
C ASP A 71 7.31 17.35 4.55
N PHE A 72 7.10 16.09 4.14
CA PHE A 72 7.71 14.93 4.79
C PHE A 72 9.25 14.97 4.76
N VAL A 73 9.83 15.23 3.60
CA VAL A 73 11.30 15.32 3.48
C VAL A 73 11.85 16.46 4.34
N ALA A 74 11.14 17.61 4.40
CA ALA A 74 11.54 18.71 5.27
C ALA A 74 11.45 18.32 6.75
N PHE A 75 10.39 17.61 7.15
CA PHE A 75 10.23 17.10 8.51
C PHE A 75 11.38 16.16 8.88
N VAL A 76 11.69 15.18 8.03
CA VAL A 76 12.75 14.20 8.29
C VAL A 76 14.13 14.85 8.33
N ASP A 77 14.43 15.79 7.41
CA ASP A 77 15.72 16.49 7.40
C ASP A 77 15.93 17.24 8.72
N ILE A 78 14.91 17.97 9.22
CA ILE A 78 14.98 18.72 10.48
C ILE A 78 15.00 17.79 11.69
N LEU A 79 14.15 16.74 11.69
CA LEU A 79 14.10 15.76 12.78
C LEU A 79 15.45 15.04 12.94
N ARG A 80 16.05 14.61 11.84
CA ARG A 80 17.40 14.00 11.82
C ARG A 80 18.42 14.93 12.44
N GLU A 81 18.43 16.21 12.04
CA GLU A 81 19.36 17.21 12.61
C GLU A 81 19.17 17.34 14.12
N LYS A 82 17.91 17.46 14.59
CA LYS A 82 17.59 17.60 16.02
C LYS A 82 18.01 16.38 16.85
N ILE A 83 17.84 15.19 16.34
CA ILE A 83 18.23 13.95 17.02
C ILE A 83 19.77 13.82 17.07
N LEU A 84 20.45 14.11 15.95
CA LEU A 84 21.91 14.11 15.90
C LEU A 84 22.53 15.14 16.87
N GLN A 85 21.89 16.33 17.05
CA GLN A 85 22.31 17.32 18.04
C GLN A 85 22.21 16.81 19.49
N GLN A 86 21.39 15.79 19.75
CA GLN A 86 21.30 15.09 21.04
C GLN A 86 22.32 13.93 21.16
N SER A 87 23.23 13.81 20.21
CA SER A 87 24.21 12.71 20.13
C SER A 87 23.55 11.32 20.03
N ARG A 88 22.49 11.21 19.25
CA ARG A 88 21.73 9.98 18.97
C ARG A 88 21.69 9.69 17.48
N ASP A 89 21.57 8.41 17.12
CA ASP A 89 21.51 7.97 15.73
C ASP A 89 20.10 7.96 15.16
N VAL A 90 20.00 8.18 13.85
CA VAL A 90 18.75 8.09 13.08
C VAL A 90 19.00 7.32 11.80
N ILE A 91 18.12 6.33 11.53
CA ILE A 91 18.10 5.50 10.33
C ILE A 91 16.73 5.65 9.66
N VAL A 92 16.70 6.01 8.39
CA VAL A 92 15.47 6.18 7.61
C VAL A 92 15.31 5.00 6.66
N ILE A 93 14.16 4.30 6.76
CA ILE A 93 13.91 3.01 6.08
C ILE A 93 12.63 3.10 5.25
N ASP A 94 12.65 2.48 4.06
CA ASP A 94 11.45 2.21 3.27
C ASP A 94 11.36 0.72 2.93
N THR A 95 10.15 0.15 3.01
CA THR A 95 9.92 -1.29 2.79
C THR A 95 9.14 -1.60 1.52
N GLY A 96 9.11 -0.68 0.54
CA GLY A 96 8.63 -0.94 -0.82
C GLY A 96 7.15 -0.62 -1.06
N ASP A 97 6.64 -1.07 -2.20
CA ASP A 97 5.33 -0.74 -2.76
C ASP A 97 5.12 0.76 -2.99
N LYS A 98 5.87 1.31 -3.95
CA LYS A 98 5.92 2.74 -4.26
C LYS A 98 4.94 3.19 -5.34
N ARG A 99 4.18 2.27 -5.95
CA ARG A 99 3.28 2.51 -7.10
C ARG A 99 1.97 1.72 -6.99
N ASP A 100 1.08 1.93 -7.94
CA ASP A 100 -0.24 1.28 -8.04
C ASP A 100 -1.23 1.73 -6.95
N GLY A 101 -1.56 3.03 -6.93
CA GLY A 101 -2.57 3.58 -6.02
C GLY A 101 -2.84 5.07 -6.17
N ASN A 102 -2.15 5.79 -7.08
CA ASN A 102 -2.35 7.22 -7.26
C ASN A 102 -1.92 7.68 -8.66
N GLY A 103 -2.60 8.68 -9.21
CA GLY A 103 -2.31 9.17 -10.55
C GLY A 103 -0.91 9.74 -10.75
N LEU A 104 -0.24 10.24 -9.71
CA LEU A 104 1.16 10.68 -9.81
C LEU A 104 2.10 9.55 -10.22
N SER A 105 1.80 8.33 -9.81
CA SER A 105 2.53 7.12 -10.18
C SER A 105 1.97 6.51 -11.46
N ASP A 106 0.65 6.34 -11.57
CA ASP A 106 0.03 5.36 -12.45
C ASP A 106 -0.48 5.97 -13.77
N ALA A 107 -0.50 7.30 -13.88
CA ALA A 107 -0.83 7.98 -15.13
C ALA A 107 0.35 8.01 -16.11
N THR A 108 1.47 7.37 -15.80
CA THR A 108 2.63 7.18 -16.69
C THR A 108 2.81 5.70 -17.03
N TRP A 109 3.57 5.42 -18.09
CA TRP A 109 3.98 4.06 -18.41
C TRP A 109 5.51 3.97 -18.55
N PRO A 110 6.20 3.09 -17.83
CA PRO A 110 5.63 2.26 -16.75
C PRO A 110 5.10 3.10 -15.58
N PRO A 111 4.25 2.51 -14.72
CA PRO A 111 3.87 3.15 -13.47
C PRO A 111 5.11 3.51 -12.65
N GLY A 112 5.12 4.70 -12.08
CA GLY A 112 6.27 5.18 -11.32
C GLY A 112 7.36 5.89 -12.12
N LEU A 113 7.28 5.95 -13.47
CA LEU A 113 8.34 6.53 -14.33
C LEU A 113 8.81 7.92 -13.87
N ARG A 114 7.89 8.76 -13.44
CA ARG A 114 8.19 10.13 -12.98
C ARG A 114 8.16 10.25 -11.46
N SER A 115 7.24 9.57 -10.81
CA SER A 115 7.12 9.65 -9.34
C SER A 115 8.31 9.03 -8.61
N SER A 116 8.94 7.99 -9.16
CA SER A 116 10.15 7.39 -8.57
C SER A 116 11.32 8.37 -8.48
N GLU A 117 11.46 9.29 -9.44
CA GLU A 117 12.49 10.33 -9.37
C GLU A 117 12.27 11.26 -8.18
N ILE A 118 11.00 11.63 -7.92
CA ILE A 118 10.61 12.48 -6.78
C ILE A 118 10.76 11.71 -5.46
N PHE A 119 10.29 10.48 -5.40
CA PHE A 119 10.46 9.59 -4.24
C PHE A 119 11.92 9.44 -3.86
N ASN A 120 12.77 9.20 -4.85
CA ASN A 120 14.21 9.01 -4.70
C ASN A 120 14.98 10.27 -4.26
N MET A 121 14.33 11.44 -4.19
CA MET A 121 14.93 12.63 -3.58
C MET A 121 15.05 12.53 -2.06
N MET A 122 14.26 11.67 -1.41
CA MET A 122 14.41 11.36 0.02
C MET A 122 15.75 10.67 0.29
N ASP A 123 16.41 11.01 1.40
CA ASP A 123 17.70 10.42 1.80
C ASP A 123 17.46 9.21 2.73
N TYR A 124 16.99 8.12 2.13
CA TYR A 124 16.90 6.84 2.80
C TYR A 124 18.28 6.26 3.11
N ASP A 125 18.41 5.60 4.26
CA ASP A 125 19.59 4.85 4.67
C ASP A 125 19.48 3.37 4.30
N LEU A 126 18.26 2.84 4.32
CA LEU A 126 17.93 1.48 3.91
C LEU A 126 16.64 1.51 3.09
N LEU A 127 16.60 0.81 1.98
CA LEU A 127 15.39 0.65 1.19
C LEU A 127 15.39 -0.68 0.43
N THR A 128 14.18 -1.10 0.04
CA THR A 128 13.94 -2.33 -0.70
C THR A 128 12.75 -2.18 -1.65
N LEU A 129 12.35 -3.28 -2.27
CA LEU A 129 11.16 -3.37 -3.10
C LEU A 129 9.99 -4.06 -2.37
N GLY A 130 8.78 -3.81 -2.87
CA GLY A 130 7.61 -4.63 -2.60
C GLY A 130 7.17 -5.42 -3.83
N ASN A 131 6.00 -6.04 -3.77
CA ASN A 131 5.49 -6.84 -4.89
C ASN A 131 4.99 -5.98 -6.05
N HIS A 132 4.58 -4.74 -5.81
CA HIS A 132 4.14 -3.83 -6.88
C HIS A 132 5.29 -3.40 -7.80
N GLU A 133 6.52 -3.42 -7.35
CA GLU A 133 7.69 -3.24 -8.21
C GLU A 133 7.89 -4.42 -9.17
N LEU A 134 7.27 -5.58 -8.92
CA LEU A 134 7.51 -6.82 -9.67
C LEU A 134 6.33 -7.33 -10.51
N TYR A 135 5.21 -6.61 -10.62
CA TYR A 135 4.07 -7.06 -11.42
C TYR A 135 4.36 -7.01 -12.92
N THR A 136 5.04 -5.98 -13.41
CA THR A 136 5.39 -5.83 -14.82
C THR A 136 6.90 -5.80 -15.03
N ALA A 137 7.35 -6.25 -16.21
CA ALA A 137 8.77 -6.24 -16.55
C ALA A 137 9.34 -4.81 -16.55
N GLU A 138 8.57 -3.87 -17.07
CA GLU A 138 8.94 -2.46 -17.15
C GLU A 138 9.11 -1.83 -15.77
N SER A 139 8.22 -2.18 -14.82
CA SER A 139 8.32 -1.73 -13.43
C SER A 139 9.54 -2.32 -12.74
N ALA A 140 9.82 -3.62 -12.94
CA ALA A 140 11.01 -4.26 -12.38
C ALA A 140 12.31 -3.66 -12.93
N ILE A 141 12.36 -3.37 -14.23
CA ILE A 141 13.51 -2.70 -14.88
C ILE A 141 13.69 -1.29 -14.33
N LEU A 142 12.59 -0.53 -14.18
CA LEU A 142 12.62 0.83 -13.63
C LEU A 142 13.16 0.82 -12.19
N GLU A 143 12.68 -0.08 -11.35
CA GLU A 143 13.13 -0.19 -9.96
C GLU A 143 14.58 -0.65 -9.87
N TYR A 144 14.96 -1.68 -10.64
CA TYR A 144 16.32 -2.20 -10.64
C TYR A 144 17.32 -1.14 -11.11
N ARG A 145 17.14 -0.59 -12.33
CA ARG A 145 18.08 0.35 -12.94
C ARG A 145 18.00 1.76 -12.34
N GLY A 146 16.78 2.23 -12.05
CA GLY A 146 16.53 3.61 -11.60
C GLY A 146 16.72 3.83 -10.11
N THR A 147 16.50 2.80 -9.29
CA THR A 147 16.61 2.90 -7.82
C THR A 147 17.73 2.01 -7.29
N SER A 148 17.59 0.71 -7.41
CA SER A 148 18.52 -0.26 -6.77
C SER A 148 19.96 -0.06 -7.22
N GLN A 149 20.22 0.08 -8.53
CA GLN A 149 21.56 0.24 -9.09
C GLN A 149 21.99 1.71 -9.24
N SER A 150 21.17 2.66 -8.77
CA SER A 150 21.56 4.07 -8.82
C SER A 150 22.76 4.36 -7.92
N SER A 151 23.56 5.35 -8.29
CA SER A 151 24.71 5.79 -7.49
C SER A 151 24.34 6.22 -6.06
N LYS A 152 23.07 6.65 -5.86
CA LYS A 152 22.56 7.07 -4.56
C LYS A 152 22.27 5.89 -3.64
N PHE A 153 21.72 4.79 -4.18
CA PHE A 153 21.14 3.72 -3.38
C PHE A 153 21.80 2.34 -3.51
N LYS A 154 22.67 2.11 -4.49
CA LYS A 154 23.29 0.79 -4.72
C LYS A 154 23.93 0.17 -3.47
N ASP A 155 24.45 0.99 -2.56
CA ASP A 155 25.10 0.54 -1.31
C ASP A 155 24.13 0.52 -0.11
N LYS A 156 22.86 0.88 -0.32
CA LYS A 156 21.78 0.99 0.68
C LYS A 156 20.56 0.14 0.35
N TYR A 157 20.48 -0.33 -0.90
CA TYR A 157 19.37 -1.16 -1.37
C TYR A 157 19.68 -2.62 -1.01
N VAL A 158 18.84 -3.19 -0.12
CA VAL A 158 19.00 -4.57 0.34
C VAL A 158 17.80 -5.38 -0.14
N CYS A 159 18.07 -6.53 -0.75
CA CYS A 159 17.04 -7.44 -1.20
C CYS A 159 17.57 -8.86 -1.20
N SER A 160 17.34 -9.57 -0.10
CA SER A 160 18.02 -10.84 0.19
C SER A 160 17.51 -12.01 -0.67
N ASN A 161 16.24 -11.99 -1.09
CA ASN A 161 15.58 -13.14 -1.73
C ASN A 161 15.02 -12.90 -3.13
N VAL A 162 15.43 -11.80 -3.79
CA VAL A 162 14.99 -11.52 -5.18
C VAL A 162 16.21 -11.40 -6.08
N GLU A 163 16.14 -12.01 -7.25
CA GLU A 163 17.09 -11.88 -8.34
C GLU A 163 16.46 -11.16 -9.52
N PHE A 164 17.26 -10.36 -10.22
CA PHE A 164 16.88 -9.72 -11.48
C PHE A 164 17.46 -10.52 -12.66
N ILE A 165 16.72 -10.58 -13.77
CA ILE A 165 17.18 -11.22 -15.01
C ILE A 165 17.57 -10.12 -16.00
N GLU A 166 18.85 -10.04 -16.32
CA GLU A 166 19.39 -9.09 -17.30
C GLU A 166 18.94 -9.43 -18.73
N ASP A 167 19.20 -8.51 -19.68
CA ASP A 167 18.76 -8.67 -21.06
C ASP A 167 19.39 -9.88 -21.78
N ASP A 168 20.55 -10.32 -21.33
CA ASP A 168 21.24 -11.52 -21.81
C ASP A 168 20.81 -12.82 -21.10
N GLY A 169 19.86 -12.74 -20.17
CA GLY A 169 19.38 -13.87 -19.38
C GLY A 169 20.20 -14.15 -18.13
N THR A 170 21.26 -13.38 -17.86
CA THR A 170 22.07 -13.54 -16.64
C THR A 170 21.24 -13.16 -15.40
N ARG A 171 21.33 -13.99 -14.36
CA ARG A 171 20.69 -13.73 -13.07
C ARG A 171 21.65 -13.01 -12.15
N VAL A 172 21.21 -11.90 -11.60
CA VAL A 172 21.96 -11.09 -10.65
C VAL A 172 21.09 -10.76 -9.43
N PRO A 173 21.66 -10.54 -8.24
CA PRO A 173 20.89 -10.07 -7.10
C PRO A 173 20.17 -8.75 -7.43
N PHE A 174 18.91 -8.59 -7.04
CA PHE A 174 18.16 -7.36 -7.27
C PHE A 174 18.76 -6.18 -6.47
N GLY A 175 19.25 -6.45 -5.29
CA GLY A 175 20.01 -5.55 -4.41
C GLY A 175 21.08 -6.31 -3.66
N ASN A 176 21.69 -5.70 -2.65
CA ASN A 176 22.61 -6.40 -1.77
C ASN A 176 21.88 -7.52 -1.02
N LYS A 177 22.49 -8.70 -0.87
CA LYS A 177 21.93 -9.79 -0.06
C LYS A 177 21.84 -9.41 1.43
N TYR A 178 22.80 -8.67 1.90
CA TYR A 178 22.87 -8.01 3.21
C TYR A 178 23.89 -6.87 3.14
N ILE A 179 23.82 -5.96 4.09
CA ILE A 179 24.87 -4.96 4.30
C ILE A 179 25.25 -4.90 5.78
N THR A 180 26.47 -4.47 6.05
CA THR A 180 26.92 -4.14 7.41
C THR A 180 27.47 -2.74 7.43
N PHE A 181 27.15 -2.00 8.49
CA PHE A 181 27.64 -0.64 8.68
C PHE A 181 27.73 -0.32 10.18
N GLU A 182 28.42 0.75 10.51
CA GLU A 182 28.49 1.29 11.86
C GLU A 182 27.67 2.59 11.93
N THR A 183 26.85 2.74 12.98
CA THR A 183 26.09 3.98 13.17
C THR A 183 27.04 5.15 13.49
N PRO A 184 26.78 6.37 12.97
CA PRO A 184 27.76 7.44 13.03
C PRO A 184 28.07 7.94 14.44
N ILE A 185 27.12 7.94 15.35
CA ILE A 185 27.24 8.51 16.71
C ILE A 185 27.48 7.40 17.75
N MET A 186 26.55 6.47 17.88
CA MET A 186 26.58 5.42 18.92
C MET A 186 27.55 4.29 18.58
N LYS A 187 28.11 4.29 17.35
CA LYS A 187 29.07 3.28 16.88
C LYS A 187 28.56 1.84 16.97
N GLN A 188 27.26 1.66 16.83
CA GLN A 188 26.66 0.33 16.81
C GLN A 188 26.95 -0.37 15.49
N ARG A 189 27.42 -1.60 15.55
CA ARG A 189 27.70 -2.46 14.40
C ARG A 189 26.41 -3.12 13.97
N VAL A 190 25.90 -2.72 12.82
CA VAL A 190 24.60 -3.11 12.28
C VAL A 190 24.76 -4.15 11.17
N LEU A 191 23.96 -5.21 11.24
CA LEU A 191 23.69 -6.13 10.13
C LEU A 191 22.27 -5.90 9.62
N ALA A 192 22.11 -5.56 8.34
CA ALA A 192 20.82 -5.35 7.72
C ALA A 192 20.51 -6.41 6.67
N LEU A 193 19.33 -7.02 6.77
CA LEU A 193 18.76 -8.03 5.87
C LEU A 193 17.39 -7.54 5.37
N SER A 194 16.99 -7.94 4.17
CA SER A 194 15.67 -7.56 3.64
C SER A 194 15.02 -8.69 2.85
N PHE A 195 13.73 -8.94 3.12
CA PHE A 195 12.97 -9.99 2.45
C PHE A 195 11.66 -9.49 1.87
N LEU A 196 11.33 -9.94 0.68
CA LEU A 196 9.98 -9.93 0.12
C LEU A 196 9.29 -11.24 0.53
N PHE A 197 8.02 -11.18 0.92
CA PHE A 197 7.24 -12.39 1.25
C PHE A 197 7.25 -13.42 0.09
N SER A 198 6.72 -14.62 0.31
CA SER A 198 6.66 -15.70 -0.69
C SER A 198 5.77 -15.33 -1.89
N PHE A 199 6.20 -14.34 -2.67
CA PHE A 199 5.46 -13.77 -3.79
C PHE A 199 5.59 -14.61 -5.06
N GLN A 200 4.45 -15.09 -5.61
CA GLN A 200 4.41 -16.04 -6.73
C GLN A 200 4.06 -15.40 -8.10
N ARG A 201 3.77 -14.09 -8.13
CA ARG A 201 3.27 -13.40 -9.33
C ARG A 201 4.26 -12.39 -9.91
N ALA A 202 5.54 -12.61 -9.66
CA ALA A 202 6.59 -11.80 -10.27
C ALA A 202 6.61 -11.99 -11.80
N ASN A 203 6.93 -10.91 -12.50
CA ASN A 203 7.11 -10.95 -13.94
C ASN A 203 8.37 -11.76 -14.35
N ASN A 204 8.59 -11.92 -15.65
CA ASN A 204 9.70 -12.72 -16.19
C ASN A 204 11.10 -12.08 -16.04
N ARG A 205 11.20 -10.86 -15.48
CA ARG A 205 12.48 -10.18 -15.18
C ARG A 205 12.91 -10.35 -13.72
N ALA A 206 12.11 -11.01 -12.89
CA ALA A 206 12.42 -11.21 -11.49
C ALA A 206 12.16 -12.66 -11.05
N ILE A 207 12.99 -13.14 -10.14
CA ILE A 207 12.81 -14.44 -9.48
C ILE A 207 12.77 -14.15 -7.98
N VAL A 208 11.66 -14.53 -7.35
CA VAL A 208 11.48 -14.44 -5.90
C VAL A 208 11.65 -15.83 -5.31
N THR A 209 12.64 -16.00 -4.46
CA THR A 209 12.78 -17.22 -3.64
C THR A 209 12.04 -17.01 -2.33
N PRO A 210 11.21 -17.96 -1.85
CA PRO A 210 10.59 -17.86 -0.54
C PRO A 210 11.64 -17.57 0.56
N PRO A 211 11.39 -16.64 1.49
CA PRO A 211 12.40 -16.21 2.48
C PRO A 211 13.04 -17.37 3.28
N LEU A 212 12.20 -18.34 3.68
CA LEU A 212 12.68 -19.49 4.44
C LEU A 212 13.61 -20.40 3.62
N GLU A 213 13.30 -20.57 2.33
CA GLU A 213 14.12 -21.32 1.40
C GLU A 213 15.46 -20.59 1.16
N GLU A 214 15.41 -19.28 0.95
CA GLU A 214 16.61 -18.44 0.78
C GLU A 214 17.55 -18.56 1.96
N ILE A 215 17.05 -18.49 3.20
CA ILE A 215 17.84 -18.61 4.43
C ILE A 215 18.40 -20.03 4.62
N THR A 216 17.61 -21.07 4.33
CA THR A 216 17.97 -22.44 4.69
C THR A 216 18.75 -23.19 3.60
N GLN A 217 18.60 -22.81 2.33
CA GLN A 217 19.15 -23.55 1.18
C GLN A 217 20.28 -22.81 0.47
N LYS A 218 20.37 -21.47 0.61
CA LYS A 218 21.41 -20.69 -0.09
C LYS A 218 22.66 -20.51 0.76
N SER A 219 23.81 -20.77 0.17
CA SER A 219 25.11 -20.75 0.86
C SER A 219 25.51 -19.35 1.38
N TRP A 220 25.00 -18.27 0.76
CA TRP A 220 25.37 -16.92 1.18
C TRP A 220 24.97 -16.62 2.63
N PHE A 221 23.83 -17.13 3.09
CA PHE A 221 23.37 -16.90 4.47
C PHE A 221 24.27 -17.64 5.48
N GLN A 222 24.63 -18.90 5.19
CA GLN A 222 25.58 -19.65 6.03
C GLN A 222 26.95 -18.96 6.08
N ASN A 223 27.46 -18.53 4.93
CA ASN A 223 28.71 -17.79 4.87
C ASN A 223 28.65 -16.46 5.64
N MET A 224 27.50 -15.79 5.59
CA MET A 224 27.27 -14.56 6.35
C MET A 224 27.33 -14.83 7.86
N VAL A 225 26.58 -15.79 8.39
CA VAL A 225 26.56 -16.06 9.84
C VAL A 225 27.88 -16.61 10.37
N GLU A 226 28.67 -17.28 9.53
CA GLU A 226 30.05 -17.73 9.87
C GLU A 226 31.03 -16.56 9.97
N THR A 227 30.84 -15.52 9.13
CA THR A 227 31.72 -14.35 9.04
C THR A 227 31.26 -13.16 9.88
N LYS A 228 29.99 -13.09 10.20
CA LYS A 228 29.38 -12.05 11.02
C LYS A 228 28.86 -12.66 12.31
N ARG A 229 29.79 -12.92 13.22
CA ARG A 229 29.47 -13.56 14.50
C ARG A 229 28.68 -12.61 15.41
N GLU A 230 27.95 -13.17 16.37
CA GLU A 230 27.13 -12.39 17.31
C GLU A 230 27.95 -11.32 18.05
N GLU A 231 29.18 -11.63 18.45
CA GLU A 231 30.04 -10.70 19.17
C GLU A 231 30.49 -9.49 18.33
N GLU A 232 30.30 -9.55 17.02
CA GLU A 232 30.63 -8.49 16.07
C GLU A 232 29.45 -7.66 15.64
N ILE A 233 28.24 -7.99 16.12
CA ILE A 233 26.97 -7.35 15.74
C ILE A 233 26.24 -6.89 17.00
N ASP A 234 25.97 -5.59 17.07
CA ASP A 234 25.23 -4.99 18.19
C ASP A 234 23.73 -4.92 17.90
N LEU A 235 23.36 -4.72 16.62
CA LEU A 235 21.98 -4.59 16.18
C LEU A 235 21.76 -5.30 14.83
N ILE A 236 20.70 -6.07 14.73
CA ILE A 236 20.22 -6.60 13.45
C ILE A 236 18.96 -5.83 13.04
N ILE A 237 18.93 -5.36 11.80
CA ILE A 237 17.74 -4.79 11.16
C ILE A 237 17.27 -5.78 10.11
N VAL A 238 16.06 -6.29 10.26
CA VAL A 238 15.39 -7.10 9.23
C VAL A 238 14.22 -6.30 8.72
N PHE A 239 14.31 -5.80 7.51
CA PHE A 239 13.26 -5.01 6.93
C PHE A 239 12.80 -5.63 5.61
N GLY A 240 11.61 -5.29 5.15
CA GLY A 240 11.16 -5.84 3.89
C GLY A 240 9.66 -5.82 3.75
N HIS A 241 9.23 -6.26 2.59
CA HIS A 241 7.82 -6.24 2.27
C HIS A 241 7.17 -7.56 2.66
N LEU A 242 6.92 -7.70 3.96
CA LEU A 242 6.17 -8.81 4.55
C LEU A 242 5.37 -8.34 5.78
N PRO A 243 4.22 -9.00 6.04
CA PRO A 243 3.36 -8.66 7.17
C PRO A 243 4.09 -8.77 8.51
N ALA A 244 3.91 -7.78 9.38
CA ALA A 244 4.34 -7.87 10.77
C ALA A 244 3.59 -8.99 11.49
N THR A 245 2.27 -9.10 11.23
CA THR A 245 1.41 -10.17 11.73
C THR A 245 0.74 -10.87 10.56
N ASP A 246 0.98 -12.17 10.46
CA ASP A 246 0.34 -13.05 9.47
C ASP A 246 -0.18 -14.29 10.22
N PRO A 247 -1.51 -14.47 10.32
CA PRO A 247 -2.09 -15.58 11.07
C PRO A 247 -1.91 -16.95 10.38
N THR A 248 -1.68 -16.95 9.06
CA THR A 248 -1.61 -18.16 8.23
C THR A 248 -0.17 -18.62 8.03
N GLU A 249 0.61 -17.85 7.30
CA GLU A 249 1.95 -18.25 6.90
C GLU A 249 2.99 -18.00 8.00
N ARG A 250 2.82 -16.92 8.76
CA ARG A 250 3.70 -16.53 9.85
C ARG A 250 5.18 -16.42 9.43
N GLU A 251 5.42 -15.91 8.22
CA GLU A 251 6.77 -15.85 7.65
C GLU A 251 7.73 -15.06 8.54
N MET A 252 7.30 -13.88 9.04
CA MET A 252 8.10 -13.06 9.95
C MET A 252 8.57 -13.84 11.18
N HIS A 253 7.68 -14.58 11.84
CA HIS A 253 8.01 -15.40 13.01
C HIS A 253 8.97 -16.55 12.66
N LYS A 254 8.79 -17.17 11.50
CA LYS A 254 9.65 -18.26 11.03
C LYS A 254 11.07 -17.74 10.72
N ILE A 255 11.17 -16.58 10.06
CA ILE A 255 12.45 -15.87 9.80
C ILE A 255 13.13 -15.53 11.12
N HIS A 256 12.38 -14.93 12.05
CA HIS A 256 12.88 -14.61 13.38
C HIS A 256 13.45 -15.83 14.09
N ALA A 257 12.74 -16.94 14.12
CA ALA A 257 13.19 -18.18 14.75
C ALA A 257 14.49 -18.73 14.12
N LEU A 258 14.70 -18.53 12.80
CA LEU A 258 15.94 -18.93 12.12
C LEU A 258 17.10 -18.02 12.47
N ILE A 259 16.90 -16.69 12.42
CA ILE A 259 17.96 -15.71 12.74
C ILE A 259 18.37 -15.85 14.21
N ARG A 260 17.41 -16.03 15.12
CA ARG A 260 17.65 -16.16 16.57
C ARG A 260 18.53 -17.36 16.94
N LYS A 261 18.60 -18.40 16.11
CA LYS A 261 19.52 -19.53 16.28
C LYS A 261 20.99 -19.12 16.24
N TYR A 262 21.32 -18.11 15.43
CA TYR A 262 22.69 -17.63 15.24
C TYR A 262 23.01 -16.39 16.09
N TYR A 263 21.97 -15.63 16.46
CA TYR A 263 22.08 -14.39 17.21
C TYR A 263 21.12 -14.39 18.40
N PRO A 264 21.38 -15.28 19.42
CA PRO A 264 20.44 -15.52 20.51
C PRO A 264 20.23 -14.30 21.41
N ASN A 265 21.20 -13.40 21.55
CA ASN A 265 21.14 -12.28 22.49
C ASN A 265 21.13 -10.89 21.83
N THR A 266 21.37 -10.81 20.54
CA THR A 266 21.43 -9.55 19.80
C THR A 266 20.05 -8.90 19.71
N VAL A 267 19.99 -7.58 19.82
CA VAL A 267 18.76 -6.82 19.57
C VAL A 267 18.40 -6.92 18.07
N ILE A 268 17.15 -7.27 17.76
CA ILE A 268 16.68 -7.38 16.37
C ILE A 268 15.44 -6.51 16.18
N GLN A 269 15.51 -5.55 15.27
CA GLN A 269 14.37 -4.75 14.87
C GLN A 269 13.89 -5.15 13.49
N TYR A 270 12.59 -5.44 13.38
CA TYR A 270 11.92 -5.75 12.12
C TYR A 270 11.05 -4.57 11.66
N PHE A 271 11.03 -4.34 10.33
CA PHE A 271 10.12 -3.42 9.67
C PHE A 271 9.39 -4.15 8.55
N GLY A 272 8.06 -4.11 8.60
CA GLY A 272 7.18 -4.82 7.66
C GLY A 272 6.38 -3.89 6.76
N GLY A 273 5.57 -4.48 5.87
CA GLY A 273 4.67 -3.80 4.94
C GLY A 273 3.59 -4.75 4.43
N HIS A 274 2.99 -4.43 3.26
CA HIS A 274 2.07 -5.28 2.51
C HIS A 274 0.61 -5.29 3.00
N THR A 275 0.35 -5.34 4.30
CA THR A 275 -1.04 -5.43 4.81
C THR A 275 -1.73 -4.09 4.96
N HIS A 276 -1.04 -2.99 4.68
CA HIS A 276 -1.60 -1.64 4.66
C HIS A 276 -2.14 -1.14 6.01
N ILE A 277 -1.70 -1.71 7.12
CA ILE A 277 -2.15 -1.34 8.48
C ILE A 277 -1.00 -0.85 9.35
N ARG A 278 -1.32 -0.07 10.37
CA ARG A 278 -0.41 0.18 11.49
C ARG A 278 -0.38 -1.08 12.34
N ASP A 279 0.76 -1.72 12.48
CA ASP A 279 0.89 -2.96 13.25
C ASP A 279 2.21 -2.99 14.01
N PHE A 280 2.17 -3.52 15.22
CA PHE A 280 3.33 -3.68 16.07
C PHE A 280 3.27 -5.02 16.80
N VAL A 281 4.36 -5.76 16.73
CA VAL A 281 4.48 -7.07 17.37
C VAL A 281 5.78 -7.15 18.13
N GLN A 282 5.70 -7.60 19.37
CA GLN A 282 6.87 -8.03 20.13
C GLN A 282 7.10 -9.52 19.87
N LEU A 283 8.23 -9.85 19.25
CA LEU A 283 8.58 -11.23 18.89
C LEU A 283 9.27 -11.96 20.04
N ASP A 284 10.11 -11.25 20.79
CA ASP A 284 10.69 -11.67 22.06
C ASP A 284 11.13 -10.45 22.90
N SER A 285 11.82 -10.64 24.02
CA SER A 285 12.26 -9.54 24.90
C SER A 285 13.25 -8.54 24.26
N LYS A 286 13.92 -8.93 23.16
CA LYS A 286 14.91 -8.13 22.44
C LYS A 286 14.56 -7.93 20.96
N SER A 287 13.31 -8.17 20.58
CA SER A 287 12.89 -8.09 19.19
C SER A 287 11.46 -7.60 19.04
N THR A 288 11.29 -6.61 18.16
CA THR A 288 9.97 -6.10 17.77
C THR A 288 9.86 -5.97 16.25
N CYS A 289 8.63 -5.91 15.74
CA CYS A 289 8.33 -5.57 14.36
C CYS A 289 7.37 -4.38 14.32
N LEU A 290 7.66 -3.39 13.47
CA LEU A 290 6.80 -2.24 13.19
C LEU A 290 6.40 -2.24 11.73
N GLN A 291 5.12 -1.99 11.46
CA GLN A 291 4.57 -1.74 10.12
C GLN A 291 3.79 -0.42 10.14
N SER A 292 3.99 0.45 9.16
CA SER A 292 3.60 1.87 9.22
C SER A 292 2.48 2.24 8.26
N GLY A 293 1.47 1.39 8.13
CA GLY A 293 0.27 1.73 7.35
C GLY A 293 0.48 1.71 5.84
N ARG A 294 -0.06 2.73 5.13
CA ARG A 294 -0.06 2.84 3.67
C ARG A 294 -0.22 4.29 3.21
N PHE A 295 -0.12 4.53 1.89
CA PHE A 295 -0.60 5.71 1.14
C PHE A 295 -0.12 7.06 1.68
N ALA A 296 1.06 7.11 2.31
CA ALA A 296 1.55 8.29 2.99
C ALA A 296 0.51 8.88 3.99
N GLU A 297 -0.17 8.01 4.74
CA GLU A 297 -1.05 8.38 5.86
C GLU A 297 -0.30 8.37 7.19
N THR A 298 0.86 7.69 7.22
CA THR A 298 1.63 7.47 8.45
C THR A 298 3.13 7.58 8.22
N VAL A 299 3.83 8.16 9.18
CA VAL A 299 5.27 8.00 9.38
C VAL A 299 5.48 7.15 10.61
N GLY A 300 6.08 5.96 10.47
CA GLY A 300 6.46 5.16 11.61
C GLY A 300 7.71 5.74 12.29
N PHE A 301 7.64 5.92 13.59
CA PHE A 301 8.80 6.26 14.41
C PHE A 301 9.02 5.14 15.43
N LEU A 302 10.26 4.67 15.53
CA LEU A 302 10.64 3.68 16.53
C LEU A 302 11.98 4.08 17.12
N SER A 303 12.15 3.89 18.42
CA SER A 303 13.44 4.09 19.07
C SER A 303 13.85 2.88 19.91
N ILE A 304 15.17 2.68 20.02
CA ILE A 304 15.77 1.60 20.79
C ILE A 304 16.77 2.22 21.78
N ASN A 305 16.65 1.80 23.06
CA ASN A 305 17.69 2.03 24.07
C ASN A 305 18.60 0.81 24.10
N MET A 306 19.84 0.96 23.67
CA MET A 306 20.83 -0.12 23.55
C MET A 306 21.49 -0.46 24.88
N THR A 307 21.51 0.49 25.81
CA THR A 307 21.97 0.28 27.19
C THR A 307 20.86 -0.36 27.99
N ASP A 308 21.19 -1.35 28.82
CA ASP A 308 20.22 -1.95 29.74
C ASP A 308 19.49 -0.86 30.51
N PRO A 309 18.15 -0.88 30.56
CA PRO A 309 17.40 0.15 31.27
C PRO A 309 17.86 0.17 32.73
N VAL A 310 18.32 1.34 33.16
CA VAL A 310 18.74 1.55 34.55
C VAL A 310 17.56 1.39 35.51
N ASP A 311 16.34 1.56 34.96
CA ASP A 311 15.06 1.37 35.64
C ASP A 311 14.14 0.48 34.83
N ALA A 312 13.42 -0.42 35.49
CA ALA A 312 12.42 -1.32 34.89
C ALA A 312 11.23 -0.56 34.20
N GLU A 313 11.18 0.75 34.30
CA GLU A 313 10.16 1.62 33.72
C GLU A 313 10.51 2.13 32.30
N SER A 314 11.78 2.00 31.86
CA SER A 314 12.20 2.44 30.51
C SER A 314 12.18 1.27 29.54
N PRO A 315 11.21 1.21 28.61
CA PRO A 315 11.17 0.12 27.64
C PRO A 315 12.38 0.17 26.71
N ILE A 316 12.90 -1.00 26.31
CA ILE A 316 13.95 -1.10 25.28
C ILE A 316 13.44 -0.48 23.98
N PHE A 317 12.20 -0.75 23.61
CA PHE A 317 11.57 -0.25 22.38
C PHE A 317 10.45 0.75 22.69
N SER A 318 10.44 1.85 21.97
CA SER A 318 9.32 2.80 21.97
C SER A 318 8.90 3.08 20.54
N ARG A 319 7.60 3.16 20.29
CA ARG A 319 7.05 3.42 18.95
C ARG A 319 6.06 4.58 18.95
N ARG A 320 5.90 5.18 17.76
CA ARG A 320 4.86 6.15 17.47
C ARG A 320 4.49 6.10 15.99
N TYR A 321 3.19 6.12 15.69
CA TYR A 321 2.68 6.38 14.34
C TYR A 321 2.33 7.85 14.27
N ILE A 322 3.09 8.58 13.48
CA ILE A 322 2.91 10.02 13.28
C ILE A 322 1.98 10.17 12.08
N ASP A 323 0.87 10.89 12.26
CA ASP A 323 -0.03 11.21 11.17
C ASP A 323 0.70 12.05 10.12
N PHE A 324 0.49 11.71 8.84
CA PHE A 324 1.18 12.38 7.73
C PHE A 324 0.56 13.75 7.44
N ASN A 325 0.69 14.65 8.41
CA ASN A 325 0.17 16.01 8.31
C ASN A 325 1.12 17.05 8.90
N LYS A 326 0.90 18.30 8.47
CA LYS A 326 1.77 19.42 8.81
C LYS A 326 1.74 19.78 10.29
N GLU A 327 0.59 19.60 10.94
CA GLU A 327 0.46 19.92 12.36
C GLU A 327 1.20 18.88 13.23
N ALA A 328 1.09 17.59 12.92
CA ALA A 328 1.85 16.54 13.60
C ALA A 328 3.36 16.76 13.42
N PHE A 329 3.81 17.05 12.20
CA PHE A 329 5.23 17.32 11.92
C PHE A 329 5.75 18.52 12.72
N LYS A 330 4.98 19.61 12.74
CA LYS A 330 5.31 20.81 13.52
C LYS A 330 5.35 20.52 15.02
N TYR A 331 4.37 19.77 15.53
CA TYR A 331 4.30 19.41 16.94
C TYR A 331 5.55 18.65 17.39
N HIS A 332 5.89 17.56 16.71
CA HIS A 332 7.03 16.71 17.10
C HIS A 332 8.36 17.47 17.02
N LEU A 333 8.55 18.31 16.00
CA LEU A 333 9.76 19.15 15.91
C LEU A 333 9.80 20.22 17.00
N SER A 334 8.67 20.80 17.39
CA SER A 334 8.60 21.80 18.47
C SER A 334 9.05 21.20 19.82
N LYS A 335 8.70 19.93 20.08
CA LYS A 335 9.15 19.20 21.29
C LYS A 335 10.66 18.98 21.32
N LEU A 336 11.29 18.99 20.16
CA LEU A 336 12.75 18.87 20.02
C LEU A 336 13.44 20.24 19.84
N GLY A 337 12.75 21.32 20.20
CA GLY A 337 13.32 22.68 20.19
C GLY A 337 13.37 23.34 18.81
N HIS A 338 12.51 22.93 17.87
CA HIS A 338 12.23 23.73 16.68
C HIS A 338 11.28 24.88 17.05
N ASP A 339 11.58 26.11 16.63
CA ASP A 339 10.70 27.25 16.92
C ASP A 339 9.35 27.04 16.20
N SER A 340 8.27 26.97 16.97
CA SER A 340 6.93 26.78 16.45
C SER A 340 6.43 27.88 15.53
N ASN A 341 7.07 29.07 15.55
CA ASN A 341 6.80 30.16 14.61
C ASN A 341 7.52 30.00 13.27
N VAL A 342 8.51 29.10 13.19
CA VAL A 342 9.22 28.79 11.96
C VAL A 342 8.53 27.64 11.23
N PRO A 343 8.16 27.80 9.96
CA PRO A 343 7.55 26.72 9.19
C PRO A 343 8.47 25.50 9.09
N VAL A 344 7.89 24.29 9.15
CA VAL A 344 8.59 23.03 8.85
C VAL A 344 8.86 22.99 7.35
N SER A 345 10.02 23.49 6.95
CA SER A 345 10.32 23.67 5.53
C SER A 345 11.83 23.75 5.28
N THR A 346 12.31 23.03 4.29
CA THR A 346 13.68 23.11 3.77
C THR A 346 13.67 23.51 2.30
N LYS A 347 14.83 23.94 1.77
CA LYS A 347 14.97 24.22 0.33
C LYS A 347 14.67 22.98 -0.51
N LYS A 348 15.12 21.81 -0.05
CA LYS A 348 14.90 20.50 -0.67
C LYS A 348 13.41 20.14 -0.66
N GLY A 349 12.75 20.24 0.51
CA GLY A 349 11.31 20.01 0.65
C GLY A 349 10.48 20.86 -0.29
N LYS A 350 10.72 22.20 -0.30
CA LYS A 350 10.03 23.12 -1.24
C LYS A 350 10.23 22.74 -2.72
N THR A 351 11.41 22.26 -3.08
CA THR A 351 11.67 21.81 -4.44
C THR A 351 10.85 20.56 -4.78
N ILE A 352 10.75 19.62 -3.84
CA ILE A 352 9.97 18.39 -3.99
C ILE A 352 8.48 18.70 -4.11
N SER A 353 7.91 19.53 -3.20
CA SER A 353 6.51 19.95 -3.27
C SER A 353 6.16 20.59 -4.62
N ARG A 354 7.08 21.42 -5.14
CA ARG A 354 6.89 22.01 -6.48
C ARG A 354 6.88 20.93 -7.57
N LEU A 355 7.83 19.98 -7.56
CA LEU A 355 7.88 18.90 -8.53
C LEU A 355 6.63 18.02 -8.50
N VAL A 356 6.09 17.73 -7.30
CA VAL A 356 4.81 17.00 -7.14
C VAL A 356 3.67 17.78 -7.80
N ASN A 357 3.57 19.09 -7.55
CA ASN A 357 2.54 19.93 -8.15
C ASN A 357 2.71 20.05 -9.67
N ASP A 358 3.94 20.25 -10.16
CA ASP A 358 4.24 20.35 -11.58
C ASP A 358 3.85 19.04 -12.30
N LEU A 359 4.18 17.88 -11.71
CA LEU A 359 3.80 16.57 -12.26
C LEU A 359 2.29 16.37 -12.27
N ARG A 360 1.57 16.78 -11.19
CA ARG A 360 0.10 16.74 -11.14
C ARG A 360 -0.53 17.54 -12.27
N HIS A 361 0.03 18.72 -12.58
CA HIS A 361 -0.42 19.58 -13.70
C HIS A 361 -0.08 18.97 -15.04
N GLU A 362 1.15 18.47 -15.22
CA GLU A 362 1.60 17.81 -16.46
C GLU A 362 0.69 16.65 -16.85
N LEU A 363 0.29 15.84 -15.86
CA LEU A 363 -0.57 14.68 -16.05
C LEU A 363 -2.08 15.02 -16.08
N ASN A 364 -2.46 16.28 -15.92
CA ASN A 364 -3.85 16.75 -15.83
C ASN A 364 -4.69 16.01 -14.76
N LEU A 365 -4.10 15.67 -13.63
CA LEU A 365 -4.77 14.86 -12.60
C LEU A 365 -5.98 15.56 -11.95
N ASN A 366 -6.02 16.88 -11.98
CA ASN A 366 -7.12 17.68 -11.44
C ASN A 366 -8.28 17.86 -12.44
N GLU A 367 -8.19 17.31 -13.66
CA GLU A 367 -9.27 17.35 -14.65
C GLU A 367 -10.52 16.71 -14.09
N LYS A 368 -11.61 17.48 -14.02
CA LYS A 368 -12.90 16.99 -13.54
C LYS A 368 -13.57 16.20 -14.66
N LEU A 369 -13.87 14.92 -14.38
CA LEU A 369 -14.49 13.98 -15.32
C LEU A 369 -15.97 13.69 -14.97
N GLY A 370 -16.43 14.06 -13.76
CA GLY A 370 -17.79 13.84 -13.29
C GLY A 370 -17.96 14.26 -11.84
N TYR A 371 -19.02 13.74 -11.18
CA TYR A 371 -19.30 14.02 -9.79
C TYR A 371 -19.78 12.76 -9.05
N ILE A 372 -19.29 12.57 -7.82
CA ILE A 372 -19.63 11.46 -6.94
C ILE A 372 -20.71 11.95 -5.97
N PRO A 373 -21.95 11.45 -6.06
CA PRO A 373 -23.09 12.01 -5.31
C PRO A 373 -23.04 11.69 -3.81
N GLN A 374 -22.40 10.59 -3.43
CA GLN A 374 -22.21 10.16 -2.04
C GLN A 374 -20.89 9.43 -1.88
N THR A 375 -20.37 9.30 -0.66
CA THR A 375 -19.17 8.48 -0.40
C THR A 375 -19.52 7.00 -0.49
N TYR A 376 -18.63 6.22 -1.14
CA TYR A 376 -18.69 4.76 -1.21
C TYR A 376 -17.45 4.18 -0.55
N TYR A 377 -17.68 3.29 0.39
CA TYR A 377 -16.64 2.73 1.25
C TYR A 377 -16.23 1.33 0.80
N VAL A 378 -14.95 1.02 0.94
CA VAL A 378 -14.40 -0.31 0.63
C VAL A 378 -14.78 -1.31 1.73
N SER A 379 -14.50 -0.99 3.00
CA SER A 379 -14.58 -1.93 4.13
C SER A 379 -15.49 -1.48 5.27
N THR A 380 -15.74 -0.18 5.45
CA THR A 380 -16.49 0.34 6.61
C THR A 380 -18.00 0.25 6.47
N ARG A 381 -18.49 -0.30 5.38
CA ARG A 381 -19.92 -0.63 5.16
C ARG A 381 -20.06 -2.07 4.69
N PRO A 382 -21.11 -2.79 5.12
CA PRO A 382 -21.33 -4.17 4.67
C PRO A 382 -21.54 -4.25 3.16
N LEU A 383 -21.13 -5.35 2.54
CA LEU A 383 -21.15 -5.55 1.07
C LEU A 383 -22.53 -5.32 0.41
N ASN A 384 -23.62 -5.51 1.13
CA ASN A 384 -24.98 -5.28 0.63
C ASN A 384 -25.50 -3.85 0.83
N SER A 385 -24.68 -2.95 1.39
CA SER A 385 -25.03 -1.53 1.55
C SER A 385 -24.90 -0.78 0.23
N GLU A 386 -25.81 0.14 -0.05
CA GLU A 386 -25.71 1.06 -1.20
C GLU A 386 -24.52 2.04 -1.08
N GLU A 387 -23.97 2.20 0.13
CA GLU A 387 -22.75 2.96 0.39
C GLU A 387 -21.48 2.11 0.26
N ASN A 388 -21.58 0.81 -0.05
CA ASN A 388 -20.39 -0.02 -0.26
C ASN A 388 -19.94 0.07 -1.73
N LEU A 389 -18.64 0.25 -1.94
CA LEU A 389 -18.06 0.44 -3.27
C LEU A 389 -18.19 -0.82 -4.15
N TYR A 390 -18.04 -2.01 -3.57
CA TYR A 390 -18.24 -3.25 -4.32
C TYR A 390 -19.69 -3.47 -4.70
N HIS A 391 -20.64 -3.02 -3.86
CA HIS A 391 -22.06 -3.01 -4.23
C HIS A 391 -22.30 -2.11 -5.45
N LEU A 392 -21.77 -0.89 -5.44
CA LEU A 392 -21.83 0.00 -6.60
C LEU A 392 -21.24 -0.67 -7.85
N ILE A 393 -20.03 -1.23 -7.74
CA ILE A 393 -19.32 -1.85 -8.87
C ILE A 393 -20.14 -3.00 -9.45
N THR A 394 -20.61 -3.92 -8.61
CA THR A 394 -21.31 -5.13 -9.09
C THR A 394 -22.72 -4.87 -9.59
N HIS A 395 -23.41 -3.84 -9.09
CA HIS A 395 -24.82 -3.56 -9.44
C HIS A 395 -25.02 -2.42 -10.45
N LYS A 396 -24.06 -1.49 -10.55
CA LYS A 396 -24.20 -0.30 -11.40
C LYS A 396 -23.10 -0.16 -12.45
N ILE A 397 -21.91 -0.64 -12.20
CA ILE A 397 -20.75 -0.44 -13.09
C ILE A 397 -20.56 -1.63 -14.03
N LEU A 398 -20.34 -2.83 -13.51
CA LEU A 398 -20.08 -4.04 -14.29
C LEU A 398 -21.23 -4.43 -15.25
N PRO A 399 -22.52 -4.19 -14.95
CA PRO A 399 -23.58 -4.41 -15.94
C PRO A 399 -23.39 -3.64 -17.25
N ASN A 400 -22.64 -2.52 -17.24
CA ASN A 400 -22.38 -1.73 -18.44
C ASN A 400 -21.16 -2.24 -19.25
N LEU A 401 -20.50 -3.32 -18.83
CA LEU A 401 -19.45 -3.94 -19.62
C LEU A 401 -20.04 -4.46 -20.93
N ILE A 402 -19.61 -3.86 -22.06
CA ILE A 402 -20.15 -4.15 -23.38
C ILE A 402 -19.57 -5.48 -23.90
N PRO A 403 -20.43 -6.44 -24.27
CA PRO A 403 -19.95 -7.70 -24.87
C PRO A 403 -19.26 -7.47 -26.22
N PRO A 404 -18.32 -8.33 -26.61
CA PRO A 404 -17.71 -8.28 -27.92
C PRO A 404 -18.74 -8.50 -29.04
N LYS A 405 -18.41 -8.07 -30.27
CA LYS A 405 -19.32 -8.16 -31.42
C LYS A 405 -19.80 -9.61 -31.73
N ASN A 406 -18.99 -10.59 -31.36
CA ASN A 406 -19.30 -12.02 -31.57
C ASN A 406 -19.93 -12.67 -30.34
N TYR A 407 -20.28 -11.89 -29.32
CA TYR A 407 -20.93 -12.39 -28.12
C TYR A 407 -22.38 -12.76 -28.39
N GLU A 408 -22.82 -13.91 -27.92
CA GLU A 408 -24.20 -14.33 -28.04
C GLU A 408 -25.09 -13.59 -27.00
N PRO A 409 -25.95 -12.65 -27.43
CA PRO A 409 -26.73 -11.81 -26.51
C PRO A 409 -27.69 -12.60 -25.61
N SER A 410 -28.02 -13.85 -26.00
CA SER A 410 -28.90 -14.74 -25.23
C SER A 410 -28.18 -15.42 -24.05
N MET A 411 -26.84 -15.43 -24.04
CA MET A 411 -26.07 -16.14 -23.03
C MET A 411 -25.99 -15.36 -21.72
N SER A 412 -26.19 -16.05 -20.61
CA SER A 412 -26.00 -15.50 -19.26
C SER A 412 -24.50 -15.28 -18.99
N ARG A 413 -24.16 -14.29 -18.18
CA ARG A 413 -22.79 -13.99 -17.84
C ARG A 413 -22.58 -13.74 -16.34
N PHE A 414 -21.42 -14.15 -15.86
CA PHE A 414 -20.93 -13.94 -14.50
C PHE A 414 -19.62 -13.16 -14.62
N ILE A 415 -19.61 -11.92 -14.11
CA ILE A 415 -18.45 -11.03 -14.21
C ILE A 415 -17.80 -10.95 -12.83
N LEU A 416 -16.57 -11.43 -12.70
CA LEU A 416 -15.82 -11.45 -11.44
C LEU A 416 -14.65 -10.47 -11.49
N ILE A 417 -14.44 -9.78 -10.38
CA ILE A 417 -13.22 -9.00 -10.12
C ILE A 417 -12.63 -9.42 -8.77
N ASN A 418 -11.30 -9.37 -8.66
CA ASN A 418 -10.65 -9.48 -7.36
C ASN A 418 -10.78 -8.16 -6.59
N THR A 419 -11.02 -8.25 -5.30
CA THR A 419 -11.24 -7.06 -4.44
C THR A 419 -9.98 -6.21 -4.31
N GLY A 420 -8.80 -6.81 -4.39
CA GLY A 420 -7.52 -6.08 -4.40
C GLY A 420 -7.32 -5.13 -5.59
N SER A 421 -8.16 -5.21 -6.63
CA SER A 421 -8.15 -4.25 -7.74
C SER A 421 -8.75 -2.88 -7.36
N VAL A 422 -9.52 -2.81 -6.26
CA VAL A 422 -10.10 -1.59 -5.70
C VAL A 422 -9.24 -1.14 -4.52
N ARG A 423 -8.66 0.06 -4.60
CA ARG A 423 -7.58 0.46 -3.69
C ARG A 423 -8.00 1.45 -2.61
N TYR A 424 -9.07 2.21 -2.81
CA TYR A 424 -9.43 3.30 -1.90
C TYR A 424 -10.92 3.61 -1.91
N ASP A 425 -11.41 4.24 -0.85
CA ASP A 425 -12.77 4.75 -0.77
C ASP A 425 -13.01 5.82 -1.84
N LEU A 426 -14.24 5.89 -2.31
CA LEU A 426 -14.66 6.84 -3.32
C LEU A 426 -15.47 7.96 -2.64
N TYR A 427 -14.80 9.05 -2.30
CA TYR A 427 -15.39 10.15 -1.55
C TYR A 427 -16.34 11.00 -2.40
N LYS A 428 -17.44 11.46 -1.78
CA LYS A 428 -18.38 12.43 -2.37
C LYS A 428 -17.64 13.67 -2.87
N GLY A 429 -17.95 14.12 -4.10
CA GLY A 429 -17.40 15.34 -4.68
C GLY A 429 -16.96 15.17 -6.13
N PRO A 430 -16.01 15.97 -6.63
CA PRO A 430 -15.53 15.86 -8.01
C PRO A 430 -14.89 14.48 -8.28
N PHE A 431 -15.35 13.82 -9.34
CA PHE A 431 -14.64 12.69 -9.89
C PHE A 431 -13.58 13.22 -10.87
N THR A 432 -12.34 13.15 -10.48
CA THR A 432 -11.21 13.68 -11.28
C THR A 432 -10.45 12.55 -11.97
N LYS A 433 -9.56 12.90 -12.88
CA LYS A 433 -8.65 11.94 -13.49
C LYS A 433 -7.78 11.23 -12.45
N ASP A 434 -7.37 11.91 -11.38
CA ASP A 434 -6.65 11.30 -10.26
C ASP A 434 -7.51 10.25 -9.53
N THR A 435 -8.80 10.55 -9.31
CA THR A 435 -9.75 9.64 -8.66
C THR A 435 -9.82 8.27 -9.34
N GLU A 436 -9.69 8.23 -10.67
CA GLU A 436 -9.67 6.94 -11.40
C GLU A 436 -8.54 6.03 -10.96
N TYR A 437 -7.34 6.61 -10.77
CA TYR A 437 -6.16 5.87 -10.35
C TYR A 437 -6.18 5.57 -8.86
N ILE A 438 -6.69 6.49 -8.04
CA ILE A 438 -6.84 6.28 -6.59
C ILE A 438 -7.75 5.08 -6.31
N VAL A 439 -8.85 4.97 -7.02
CA VAL A 439 -9.82 3.89 -6.78
C VAL A 439 -9.43 2.60 -7.50
N MET A 440 -8.99 2.69 -8.76
CA MET A 440 -8.66 1.53 -9.59
C MET A 440 -7.44 1.81 -10.47
N PRO A 441 -6.20 1.68 -9.96
CA PRO A 441 -4.99 2.03 -10.69
C PRO A 441 -4.73 1.11 -11.90
N PHE A 442 -5.16 -0.15 -11.82
CA PHE A 442 -4.81 -1.17 -12.79
C PHE A 442 -5.59 -1.05 -14.10
N ASN A 443 -4.91 -1.36 -15.21
CA ASN A 443 -5.52 -1.55 -16.52
C ASN A 443 -5.69 -3.05 -16.76
N ASN A 444 -6.75 -3.62 -16.19
CA ASN A 444 -7.04 -5.05 -16.33
C ASN A 444 -7.79 -5.31 -17.65
N ASP A 445 -7.26 -6.24 -18.44
CA ASP A 445 -7.96 -6.79 -19.60
C ASP A 445 -8.98 -7.83 -19.16
N TRP A 446 -10.08 -7.92 -19.92
CA TRP A 446 -11.12 -8.91 -19.68
C TRP A 446 -10.89 -10.18 -20.49
N ARG A 447 -10.94 -11.31 -19.80
CA ARG A 447 -10.96 -12.66 -20.39
C ARG A 447 -12.27 -13.34 -20.06
N PHE A 448 -12.61 -14.39 -20.80
CA PHE A 448 -13.77 -15.22 -20.46
C PHE A 448 -13.55 -16.68 -20.82
N ILE A 449 -14.29 -17.54 -20.17
CA ILE A 449 -14.45 -18.96 -20.49
C ILE A 449 -15.94 -19.30 -20.51
N THR A 450 -16.28 -20.37 -21.23
CA THR A 450 -17.65 -20.89 -21.33
C THR A 450 -17.77 -22.19 -20.55
N VAL A 451 -18.64 -22.23 -19.54
CA VAL A 451 -18.81 -23.36 -18.63
C VAL A 451 -20.29 -23.60 -18.32
N PRO A 452 -20.67 -24.80 -17.83
CA PRO A 452 -22.05 -25.02 -17.36
C PRO A 452 -22.44 -24.06 -16.23
N LEU A 453 -23.70 -23.66 -16.18
CA LEU A 453 -24.26 -22.79 -15.15
C LEU A 453 -23.98 -23.32 -13.73
N VAL A 454 -24.09 -24.64 -13.54
CA VAL A 454 -23.81 -25.29 -12.26
C VAL A 454 -22.37 -25.11 -11.79
N VAL A 455 -21.42 -24.96 -12.71
CA VAL A 455 -20.00 -24.66 -12.43
C VAL A 455 -19.87 -23.16 -12.15
N ALA A 456 -20.32 -22.28 -13.06
CA ALA A 456 -20.21 -20.85 -12.94
C ALA A 456 -20.77 -20.30 -11.61
N SER A 457 -21.92 -20.84 -11.17
CA SER A 457 -22.58 -20.42 -9.93
C SER A 457 -21.78 -20.73 -8.64
N ARG A 458 -20.74 -21.53 -8.72
CA ARG A 458 -19.89 -21.94 -7.58
C ARG A 458 -18.51 -21.29 -7.56
N VAL A 459 -18.10 -20.66 -8.65
CA VAL A 459 -16.75 -20.08 -8.81
C VAL A 459 -16.46 -19.03 -7.73
N GLU A 460 -17.36 -18.06 -7.55
CA GLU A 460 -17.20 -17.03 -6.52
C GLU A 460 -17.03 -17.65 -5.12
N THR A 461 -17.88 -18.57 -4.74
CA THR A 461 -17.83 -19.25 -3.44
C THR A 461 -16.55 -20.06 -3.27
N TYR A 462 -16.06 -20.69 -4.33
CA TYR A 462 -14.81 -21.45 -4.30
C TYR A 462 -13.61 -20.53 -4.07
N LEU A 463 -13.51 -19.45 -4.84
CA LEU A 463 -12.43 -18.48 -4.74
C LEU A 463 -12.41 -17.74 -3.39
N ASN A 464 -13.59 -17.48 -2.82
CA ASN A 464 -13.71 -16.81 -1.51
C ASN A 464 -13.38 -17.74 -0.31
N LYS A 465 -13.21 -19.04 -0.54
CA LYS A 465 -12.69 -20.00 0.45
C LYS A 465 -11.21 -20.32 0.27
N GLY A 466 -10.66 -19.95 -0.87
CA GLY A 466 -9.28 -20.20 -1.25
C GLY A 466 -8.30 -19.16 -0.68
N PRO A 467 -7.02 -19.28 -1.02
CA PRO A 467 -6.00 -18.30 -0.63
C PRO A 467 -6.30 -16.94 -1.25
N VAL A 468 -5.75 -15.91 -0.62
CA VAL A 468 -5.94 -14.51 -1.02
C VAL A 468 -5.46 -14.28 -2.45
N ILE A 469 -6.35 -13.73 -3.29
CA ILE A 469 -6.05 -13.30 -4.66
C ILE A 469 -5.73 -11.81 -4.62
N ALA A 470 -4.49 -11.45 -4.25
CA ALA A 470 -4.01 -10.05 -4.22
C ALA A 470 -5.12 -9.06 -3.77
N SER A 471 -5.76 -9.37 -2.64
CA SER A 471 -6.69 -8.45 -2.00
C SER A 471 -5.88 -7.38 -1.26
N LEU A 472 -6.50 -6.25 -0.99
CA LEU A 472 -6.04 -5.39 0.11
C LEU A 472 -5.88 -6.32 1.31
N GLY A 473 -4.67 -6.41 1.86
CA GLY A 473 -4.37 -7.30 2.99
C GLY A 473 -5.05 -6.84 4.29
N ILE A 474 -6.35 -6.54 4.21
CA ILE A 474 -7.17 -6.28 5.38
C ILE A 474 -7.45 -7.65 5.99
N PRO A 475 -6.81 -8.01 7.11
CA PRO A 475 -7.12 -9.25 7.78
C PRO A 475 -8.59 -9.22 8.14
N SER A 476 -9.33 -10.28 7.82
CA SER A 476 -10.70 -10.37 8.31
C SER A 476 -10.69 -10.16 9.83
N SER A 477 -11.48 -9.21 10.30
CA SER A 477 -11.55 -8.82 11.71
C SER A 477 -12.01 -9.95 12.65
N SER A 478 -12.36 -11.11 12.11
CA SER A 478 -12.81 -12.28 12.83
C SER A 478 -11.71 -13.08 13.52
N HIS A 479 -10.43 -12.83 13.21
CA HIS A 479 -9.34 -13.50 13.89
C HIS A 479 -8.84 -12.64 15.04
N HIS A 480 -9.41 -12.86 16.23
CA HIS A 480 -8.83 -12.39 17.48
C HIS A 480 -7.36 -12.82 17.54
N LYS A 481 -6.46 -11.89 17.22
CA LYS A 481 -5.02 -12.10 17.41
C LYS A 481 -4.79 -12.37 18.89
N GLN A 482 -4.32 -13.56 19.22
CA GLN A 482 -3.68 -13.79 20.50
C GLN A 482 -2.37 -13.00 20.48
N HIS A 483 -2.39 -11.79 21.04
CA HIS A 483 -1.16 -11.07 21.34
C HIS A 483 -0.35 -11.90 22.34
N PHE A 484 0.75 -12.44 21.88
CA PHE A 484 1.78 -12.96 22.77
C PHE A 484 2.47 -11.76 23.43
N GLY A 485 2.12 -11.49 24.66
CA GLY A 485 2.73 -10.44 25.48
C GLY A 485 1.74 -9.32 25.80
N GLY A 486 1.23 -9.31 26.97
CA GLY A 486 0.48 -8.44 27.84
C GLY A 486 0.10 -7.01 27.45
N PHE A 487 0.00 -6.65 26.18
CA PHE A 487 -0.53 -5.36 25.74
C PHE A 487 -2.05 -5.38 25.86
N GLN A 488 -2.56 -4.54 26.73
CA GLN A 488 -3.98 -4.37 26.92
C GLN A 488 -4.53 -3.67 25.67
N LYS A 489 -5.50 -4.31 24.95
CA LYS A 489 -6.21 -3.64 23.87
C LYS A 489 -6.79 -2.34 24.38
N CYS A 490 -6.59 -1.27 23.63
CA CYS A 490 -7.25 -0.02 23.92
C CYS A 490 -8.77 -0.18 23.88
N PRO A 491 -9.48 0.47 24.79
CA PRO A 491 -10.93 0.55 24.69
C PRO A 491 -11.32 1.23 23.38
N PHE A 492 -12.42 0.77 22.81
CA PHE A 492 -13.03 1.40 21.64
C PHE A 492 -13.27 2.88 21.92
N ILE A 493 -12.71 3.75 21.10
CA ILE A 493 -12.90 5.20 21.18
C ILE A 493 -14.04 5.56 20.23
N ASN A 494 -15.06 6.23 20.73
CA ASN A 494 -16.13 6.83 19.96
C ASN A 494 -16.39 8.23 20.51
N ASN A 495 -15.68 9.20 19.95
CA ASN A 495 -15.76 10.59 20.36
C ASN A 495 -16.05 11.46 19.13
N PRO A 496 -17.17 12.20 19.06
CA PRO A 496 -17.55 12.99 17.90
C PRO A 496 -16.55 14.12 17.56
N ASN A 497 -15.63 14.44 18.46
CA ASN A 497 -14.59 15.45 18.25
C ASN A 497 -13.30 14.86 17.65
N LEU A 498 -13.20 13.56 17.48
CA LEU A 498 -12.06 12.91 16.85
C LEU A 498 -12.38 12.56 15.40
N SER A 499 -11.37 12.61 14.54
CA SER A 499 -11.48 12.07 13.19
C SER A 499 -11.77 10.57 13.23
N GLU A 500 -12.32 10.05 12.15
CA GLU A 500 -12.43 8.61 11.98
C GLU A 500 -11.04 8.01 11.86
N GLY A 501 -10.83 6.91 12.58
CA GLY A 501 -9.55 6.25 12.68
C GLY A 501 -9.12 5.64 11.39
N TYR A 502 -7.86 5.48 11.33
CA TYR A 502 -7.18 4.66 10.39
C TYR A 502 -7.35 3.17 10.75
N THR A 503 -7.28 2.30 9.76
CA THR A 503 -7.22 0.87 9.99
C THR A 503 -5.94 0.52 10.73
N THR A 504 -6.03 0.24 12.00
CA THR A 504 -4.91 -0.14 12.83
C THR A 504 -5.21 -1.41 13.60
N GLU A 505 -4.24 -2.29 13.64
CA GLU A 505 -4.25 -3.48 14.50
C GLU A 505 -3.43 -3.24 15.77
N ASP A 506 -2.67 -2.18 15.82
CA ASP A 506 -1.90 -1.83 17.02
C ASP A 506 -2.78 -1.08 17.96
N ASP A 507 -3.00 -0.23 18.49
CA ASP A 507 -3.69 0.15 19.70
C ASP A 507 -4.76 1.26 19.57
N PHE A 508 -5.23 1.55 18.40
CA PHE A 508 -6.28 2.54 18.16
C PHE A 508 -6.10 3.84 18.98
N GLY A 509 -4.89 4.37 18.97
CA GLY A 509 -4.59 5.63 19.59
C GLY A 509 -4.28 5.59 21.08
N CYS A 510 -4.01 4.44 21.69
CA CYS A 510 -3.55 4.40 23.09
C CYS A 510 -2.04 4.58 23.24
N HIS A 511 -1.23 3.78 22.56
CA HIS A 511 0.23 3.76 22.71
C HIS A 511 0.98 4.07 21.43
N GLY A 512 0.47 3.62 20.27
CA GLY A 512 1.10 3.76 18.98
C GLY A 512 0.84 5.10 18.31
N ASP A 513 -0.42 5.47 18.15
CA ASP A 513 -0.79 6.69 17.43
C ASP A 513 -0.36 7.96 18.17
N ASP A 514 0.15 8.96 17.45
CA ASP A 514 0.43 10.29 18.00
C ASP A 514 -0.85 11.11 18.22
N THR A 515 -1.80 10.95 17.30
CA THR A 515 -3.13 11.56 17.37
C THR A 515 -4.16 10.46 17.69
N PRO A 516 -4.98 10.61 18.72
CA PRO A 516 -6.09 9.71 18.95
C PRO A 516 -7.11 9.78 17.81
N HIS A 517 -7.52 8.63 17.31
CA HIS A 517 -8.57 8.48 16.30
C HIS A 517 -9.72 7.65 16.84
N ASN A 518 -10.91 7.81 16.26
CA ASN A 518 -12.02 6.90 16.49
C ASN A 518 -11.72 5.56 15.82
N SER A 519 -12.00 4.46 16.50
CA SER A 519 -11.90 3.16 15.86
C SER A 519 -13.04 2.97 14.86
N GLN A 520 -12.70 2.52 13.65
CA GLN A 520 -13.68 2.19 12.63
C GLN A 520 -14.06 0.71 12.70
N ARG A 521 -15.35 0.43 12.49
CA ARG A 521 -15.78 -0.95 12.26
C ARG A 521 -15.51 -1.31 10.80
N GLU A 522 -14.76 -2.37 10.60
CA GLU A 522 -14.56 -2.97 9.30
C GLU A 522 -15.40 -4.22 9.11
N TYR A 523 -15.76 -4.49 7.88
CA TYR A 523 -16.46 -5.68 7.44
C TYR A 523 -15.52 -6.53 6.59
N ASP A 524 -15.68 -7.84 6.69
CA ASP A 524 -14.88 -8.79 5.91
C ASP A 524 -15.07 -8.53 4.40
N ILE A 525 -13.95 -8.40 3.70
CA ILE A 525 -13.91 -8.25 2.25
C ILE A 525 -13.55 -9.63 1.66
N PRO A 526 -14.39 -10.19 0.77
CA PRO A 526 -14.08 -11.46 0.11
C PRO A 526 -12.94 -11.28 -0.90
N ASN A 527 -12.32 -12.39 -1.34
CA ASN A 527 -11.28 -12.36 -2.38
C ASN A 527 -11.80 -11.80 -3.71
N VAL A 528 -13.04 -12.16 -4.05
CA VAL A 528 -13.69 -11.75 -5.30
C VAL A 528 -15.13 -11.33 -5.05
N VAL A 529 -15.61 -10.42 -5.89
CA VAL A 529 -17.02 -10.03 -5.99
C VAL A 529 -17.54 -10.26 -7.40
N GLN A 530 -18.84 -10.47 -7.53
CA GLN A 530 -19.43 -10.93 -8.76
C GLN A 530 -20.70 -10.14 -9.14
N CYS A 531 -20.77 -9.74 -10.42
CA CYS A 531 -22.01 -9.33 -11.08
C CYS A 531 -22.63 -10.54 -11.80
N LYS A 532 -23.89 -10.84 -11.53
CA LYS A 532 -24.65 -11.94 -12.17
C LYS A 532 -25.72 -11.40 -13.07
N GLU A 533 -25.61 -11.68 -14.35
CA GLU A 533 -26.65 -11.42 -15.34
C GLU A 533 -27.18 -12.74 -15.88
N VAL A 534 -28.08 -13.34 -15.14
CA VAL A 534 -28.79 -14.56 -15.57
C VAL A 534 -30.03 -14.15 -16.34
N LYS A 535 -30.04 -14.42 -17.65
CA LYS A 535 -31.21 -14.17 -18.49
C LYS A 535 -32.26 -15.24 -18.19
N LYS A 536 -33.41 -14.80 -17.69
CA LYS A 536 -34.59 -15.64 -17.53
C LYS A 536 -35.09 -16.01 -18.93
N VAL A 537 -34.84 -17.23 -19.35
CA VAL A 537 -35.66 -17.87 -20.38
C VAL A 537 -36.98 -18.23 -19.70
N GLN A 538 -38.12 -17.86 -20.30
CA GLN A 538 -39.46 -18.05 -19.74
C GLN A 538 -39.59 -19.41 -19.04
N GLU A 539 -39.90 -19.34 -17.74
CA GLU A 539 -40.51 -20.36 -16.85
C GLU A 539 -39.97 -21.79 -16.77
N GLU A 540 -38.87 -22.17 -17.41
CA GLU A 540 -38.20 -23.44 -17.12
C GLU A 540 -37.10 -23.22 -16.10
N GLU A 541 -37.07 -24.04 -15.04
CA GLU A 541 -35.97 -24.17 -14.08
C GLU A 541 -34.64 -24.10 -14.83
N ALA A 542 -33.74 -23.21 -14.42
CA ALA A 542 -32.48 -22.98 -15.10
C ALA A 542 -31.75 -24.32 -15.25
N ASP A 543 -31.69 -24.87 -16.47
CA ASP A 543 -30.99 -26.10 -16.76
C ASP A 543 -29.53 -25.97 -16.27
N PRO A 544 -29.12 -26.79 -15.28
CA PRO A 544 -27.77 -26.69 -14.71
C PRO A 544 -26.66 -26.96 -15.73
N SER A 545 -26.98 -27.64 -16.84
CA SER A 545 -26.04 -27.94 -17.93
C SER A 545 -25.92 -26.82 -18.95
N LYS A 546 -26.79 -25.79 -18.89
CA LYS A 546 -26.76 -24.64 -19.80
C LYS A 546 -25.42 -23.95 -19.72
N MET A 547 -24.79 -23.72 -20.87
CA MET A 547 -23.50 -23.04 -20.96
C MET A 547 -23.68 -21.53 -20.72
N VAL A 548 -22.76 -20.94 -19.95
CA VAL A 548 -22.71 -19.52 -19.60
C VAL A 548 -21.29 -18.99 -19.68
N HIS A 549 -21.14 -17.68 -19.77
CA HIS A 549 -19.81 -17.05 -19.73
C HIS A 549 -19.42 -16.67 -18.30
N VAL A 550 -18.21 -17.06 -17.90
CA VAL A 550 -17.50 -16.52 -16.74
C VAL A 550 -16.45 -15.55 -17.26
N ILE A 551 -16.60 -14.27 -16.90
CA ILE A 551 -15.78 -13.14 -17.34
C ILE A 551 -14.96 -12.66 -16.15
N PHE A 552 -13.68 -12.40 -16.35
CA PHE A 552 -12.75 -12.09 -15.27
C PHE A 552 -11.56 -11.27 -15.79
N TYR A 553 -10.82 -10.62 -14.89
CA TYR A 553 -9.56 -9.97 -15.24
C TYR A 553 -8.50 -11.00 -15.64
N SER A 554 -7.72 -10.71 -16.67
CA SER A 554 -6.60 -11.56 -17.13
C SER A 554 -5.65 -11.95 -15.99
N PHE A 555 -5.47 -11.07 -15.00
CA PHE A 555 -4.72 -11.32 -13.78
C PHE A 555 -5.21 -12.55 -12.98
N MET A 556 -6.50 -12.87 -13.06
CA MET A 556 -7.14 -13.95 -12.31
C MET A 556 -7.21 -15.27 -13.11
N GLU A 557 -6.67 -15.33 -14.32
CA GLU A 557 -6.88 -16.45 -15.25
C GLU A 557 -6.56 -17.81 -14.62
N LEU A 558 -5.41 -17.94 -13.97
CA LEU A 558 -5.01 -19.19 -13.33
C LEU A 558 -5.90 -19.55 -12.12
N ASP A 559 -6.32 -18.58 -11.33
CA ASP A 559 -7.21 -18.82 -10.18
C ASP A 559 -8.58 -19.31 -10.65
N ILE A 560 -9.12 -18.68 -11.70
CA ILE A 560 -10.39 -19.07 -12.32
C ILE A 560 -10.31 -20.47 -12.89
N LEU A 561 -9.25 -20.80 -13.64
CA LEU A 561 -9.06 -22.14 -14.22
C LEU A 561 -8.94 -23.21 -13.13
N ASN A 562 -8.18 -22.95 -12.07
CA ASN A 562 -8.06 -23.85 -10.93
C ASN A 562 -9.41 -24.06 -10.23
N ALA A 563 -10.17 -22.99 -10.01
CA ALA A 563 -11.49 -23.07 -9.40
C ALA A 563 -12.47 -23.89 -10.27
N VAL A 564 -12.54 -23.58 -11.56
CA VAL A 564 -13.44 -24.23 -12.51
C VAL A 564 -13.11 -25.72 -12.62
N ASN A 565 -11.84 -26.09 -12.80
CA ASN A 565 -11.41 -27.48 -12.92
C ASN A 565 -11.69 -28.27 -11.64
N SER A 566 -11.44 -27.67 -10.47
CA SER A 566 -11.77 -28.30 -9.19
C SER A 566 -13.27 -28.54 -9.05
N ILE A 567 -14.10 -27.56 -9.41
CA ILE A 567 -15.57 -27.67 -9.34
C ILE A 567 -16.08 -28.74 -10.33
N ILE A 568 -15.53 -28.81 -11.55
CA ILE A 568 -15.87 -29.85 -12.55
C ILE A 568 -15.58 -31.23 -11.98
N ASN A 569 -14.41 -31.42 -11.38
CA ASN A 569 -14.00 -32.69 -10.76
C ASN A 569 -14.90 -33.07 -9.57
N ASP A 570 -15.19 -32.11 -8.68
CA ASP A 570 -16.03 -32.33 -7.50
C ASP A 570 -17.47 -32.68 -7.86
N LEU A 571 -17.96 -32.17 -8.98
CA LEU A 571 -19.28 -32.50 -9.52
C LEU A 571 -19.32 -33.78 -10.34
N GLY A 572 -18.17 -34.41 -10.62
CA GLY A 572 -18.05 -35.61 -11.46
C GLY A 572 -18.52 -35.36 -12.91
N LEU A 573 -18.38 -34.14 -13.41
CA LEU A 573 -18.77 -33.81 -14.78
C LEU A 573 -17.75 -34.42 -15.77
N ARG A 574 -18.25 -34.99 -16.85
CA ARG A 574 -17.41 -35.55 -17.93
C ARG A 574 -16.95 -34.45 -18.86
N MET A 575 -16.05 -33.59 -18.38
CA MET A 575 -15.41 -32.53 -19.14
C MET A 575 -13.90 -32.66 -18.99
N GLU A 576 -13.16 -32.30 -20.02
CA GLU A 576 -11.71 -32.14 -19.93
C GLU A 576 -11.35 -30.92 -19.07
N ASN A 577 -10.18 -30.95 -18.43
CA ASN A 577 -9.68 -29.82 -17.70
C ASN A 577 -9.44 -28.65 -18.66
N LEU A 578 -9.98 -27.51 -18.31
CA LEU A 578 -9.78 -26.24 -19.05
C LEU A 578 -8.37 -25.70 -18.80
N THR A 579 -7.83 -25.09 -19.83
CA THR A 579 -6.49 -24.51 -19.88
C THR A 579 -6.55 -23.04 -20.29
N THR A 580 -5.43 -22.36 -20.31
CA THR A 580 -5.33 -20.98 -20.83
C THR A 580 -5.76 -20.86 -22.30
N ASN A 581 -5.68 -21.95 -23.08
CA ASN A 581 -6.15 -22.00 -24.48
C ASN A 581 -7.68 -21.92 -24.60
N ASP A 582 -8.40 -22.29 -23.54
CA ASP A 582 -9.87 -22.21 -23.48
C ASP A 582 -10.35 -20.82 -23.05
N CYS A 583 -9.44 -19.95 -22.59
CA CYS A 583 -9.71 -18.58 -22.24
C CYS A 583 -9.61 -17.68 -23.47
N SER A 584 -10.67 -16.93 -23.76
CA SER A 584 -10.72 -15.99 -24.85
C SER A 584 -10.69 -14.54 -24.35
N HIS A 585 -10.20 -13.64 -25.19
CA HIS A 585 -10.26 -12.21 -24.92
C HIS A 585 -11.72 -11.73 -25.01
N TYR A 586 -12.23 -11.10 -23.93
CA TYR A 586 -13.59 -10.58 -23.92
C TYR A 586 -13.69 -9.21 -24.57
N GLY A 587 -12.71 -8.31 -24.33
CA GLY A 587 -12.76 -6.93 -24.75
C GLY A 587 -13.68 -6.08 -23.84
N GLY A 588 -14.07 -4.93 -24.34
CA GLY A 588 -14.84 -3.95 -23.58
C GLY A 588 -13.95 -2.97 -22.83
N ASP A 589 -14.58 -2.04 -22.15
CA ASP A 589 -13.90 -0.98 -21.41
C ASP A 589 -13.37 -1.49 -20.06
N SER A 590 -12.25 -0.94 -19.60
CA SER A 590 -11.76 -1.21 -18.25
C SER A 590 -12.75 -0.73 -17.19
N THR A 591 -12.73 -1.33 -16.01
CA THR A 591 -13.60 -0.89 -14.88
C THR A 591 -13.38 0.58 -14.53
N LYS A 592 -12.12 1.06 -14.63
CA LYS A 592 -11.77 2.48 -14.50
C LYS A 592 -12.57 3.36 -15.46
N LYS A 593 -12.63 2.98 -16.75
CA LYS A 593 -13.40 3.73 -17.74
C LYS A 593 -14.91 3.62 -17.50
N LEU A 594 -15.41 2.44 -17.10
CA LEU A 594 -16.83 2.26 -16.75
C LEU A 594 -17.24 3.14 -15.55
N LEU A 595 -16.37 3.27 -14.54
CA LEU A 595 -16.58 4.21 -13.42
C LEU A 595 -16.65 5.66 -13.90
N ARG A 596 -15.70 6.07 -14.76
CA ARG A 596 -15.70 7.41 -15.37
C ARG A 596 -17.03 7.68 -16.09
N ASP A 597 -17.43 6.77 -16.99
CA ASP A 597 -18.64 6.92 -17.79
C ASP A 597 -19.90 6.99 -16.90
N TYR A 598 -19.92 6.24 -15.80
CA TYR A 598 -21.00 6.31 -14.83
C TYR A 598 -21.04 7.67 -14.11
N PHE A 599 -19.93 8.17 -13.59
CA PHE A 599 -19.91 9.43 -12.83
C PHE A 599 -19.94 10.67 -13.72
N SER A 600 -19.63 10.56 -15.01
CA SER A 600 -19.78 11.66 -15.97
C SER A 600 -21.24 12.08 -16.20
N GLN A 601 -22.20 11.26 -15.77
CA GLN A 601 -23.64 11.54 -15.89
C GLN A 601 -24.17 12.46 -14.76
N PHE A 602 -23.36 12.69 -13.73
CA PHE A 602 -23.65 13.56 -12.60
C PHE A 602 -22.77 14.82 -12.66
#